data_72a1533471194d8ed1bc572bee839507
#
_entry.id   72a1533471194d8ed1bc572bee839507
#
_cell.length_a   1.000
_cell.length_b   1.000
_cell.length_c   1.000
_cell.angle_alpha   90.00
_cell.angle_beta   90.00
_cell.angle_gamma   90.00
#
_symmetry.space_group_name_H-M   'P 1'
#
loop_
_entity.id
_entity.type
_entity.pdbx_description
1 polymer ?
#
loop_
_entity_poly.entity_id
_entity_poly.type
_entity_poly.pdbx_seq_one_letter_code
_entity_poly.pdbx_strand_id
1 'polypeptide(L)'
;MDWMHQLFSYVCGQVNVWAVGGEALPFCQRCTGLYVGGFYAVLLMALFRPAPSLRLLAIHLVLLVQMVPFGYHLVAQGAILRTVTGQLFAIGLVYCLFLNPLAKLKGERPSLRNRSLPYALAALAGLPALLLAIQFGGPITARVLAVLGLAGLAAYVVLAAANLITLPLLAWQMARARASSQ
;
A
#
# COMPACT_ATOMS: atom_id res chain seq x y z
N MET A 1 -16.61 10.00 -14.53
CA MET A 1 -16.08 9.62 -13.17
C MET A 1 -17.15 9.01 -12.24
N ASP A 2 -18.43 9.10 -12.59
CA ASP A 2 -19.56 8.68 -11.72
C ASP A 2 -19.52 7.21 -11.28
N TRP A 3 -19.21 6.30 -12.17
CA TRP A 3 -19.06 4.88 -11.84
C TRP A 3 -17.91 4.62 -10.82
N MET A 4 -16.82 5.40 -10.84
CA MET A 4 -15.75 5.30 -9.84
C MET A 4 -16.25 5.77 -8.47
N HIS A 5 -16.99 6.88 -8.41
CA HIS A 5 -17.62 7.33 -7.17
C HIS A 5 -18.55 6.26 -6.59
N GLN A 6 -19.35 5.61 -7.43
CA GLN A 6 -20.21 4.52 -7.01
C GLN A 6 -19.40 3.31 -6.53
N LEU A 7 -18.34 2.91 -7.25
CA LEU A 7 -17.49 1.80 -6.83
C LEU A 7 -16.84 2.07 -5.47
N PHE A 8 -16.25 3.26 -5.32
CA PHE A 8 -15.57 3.60 -4.07
C PHE A 8 -16.52 3.87 -2.90
N SER A 9 -17.82 4.13 -3.13
CA SER A 9 -18.80 4.28 -2.05
C SER A 9 -18.96 3.00 -1.21
N TYR A 10 -18.69 1.81 -1.78
CA TYR A 10 -18.72 0.54 -1.05
C TYR A 10 -17.53 0.32 -0.11
N VAL A 11 -16.40 1.02 -0.33
CA VAL A 11 -15.14 0.80 0.42
C VAL A 11 -14.64 2.07 1.12
N CYS A 12 -15.23 3.21 0.84
CA CYS A 12 -14.86 4.51 1.38
C CYS A 12 -16.10 5.37 1.62
N GLY A 13 -16.23 5.94 2.81
CA GLY A 13 -17.35 6.85 3.13
C GLY A 13 -17.37 8.16 2.36
N GLN A 14 -16.38 8.44 1.52
CA GLN A 14 -16.23 9.63 0.65
C GLN A 14 -16.41 10.99 1.37
N VAL A 15 -16.19 10.98 2.69
CA VAL A 15 -16.21 12.18 3.51
C VAL A 15 -14.85 12.85 3.41
N ASN A 16 -14.81 14.19 3.27
CA ASN A 16 -13.57 14.95 3.11
C ASN A 16 -12.72 14.47 1.91
N VAL A 17 -13.26 14.60 0.71
CA VAL A 17 -12.54 14.33 -0.55
C VAL A 17 -11.59 15.47 -0.93
N TRP A 18 -10.58 15.19 -1.75
CA TRP A 18 -9.79 16.19 -2.42
C TRP A 18 -10.49 16.69 -3.69
N ALA A 19 -10.43 18.00 -3.91
CA ALA A 19 -10.72 18.58 -5.22
C ALA A 19 -9.39 18.93 -5.91
N VAL A 20 -9.12 18.32 -7.05
CA VAL A 20 -7.89 18.51 -7.82
C VAL A 20 -8.26 19.09 -9.17
N GLY A 21 -7.79 20.32 -9.47
CA GLY A 21 -8.17 21.02 -10.68
C GLY A 21 -9.68 21.22 -10.85
N GLY A 22 -10.42 21.35 -9.74
CA GLY A 22 -11.88 21.50 -9.74
C GLY A 22 -12.67 20.21 -9.81
N GLU A 23 -12.03 19.04 -10.02
CA GLU A 23 -12.67 17.72 -10.02
C GLU A 23 -12.51 17.05 -8.64
N ALA A 24 -13.61 16.57 -8.05
CA ALA A 24 -13.55 15.78 -6.80
C ALA A 24 -13.01 14.39 -7.05
N LEU A 25 -12.06 13.93 -6.23
CA LEU A 25 -11.59 12.54 -6.28
C LEU A 25 -12.68 11.58 -5.77
N PRO A 26 -12.75 10.34 -6.29
CA PRO A 26 -13.79 9.37 -5.92
C PRO A 26 -13.59 8.72 -4.54
N PHE A 27 -12.61 9.15 -3.77
CA PHE A 27 -12.28 8.62 -2.45
C PHE A 27 -11.84 9.74 -1.50
N CYS A 28 -11.95 9.49 -0.20
CA CYS A 28 -11.60 10.47 0.82
C CYS A 28 -10.08 10.73 0.88
N GLN A 29 -9.68 11.81 1.56
CA GLN A 29 -8.28 12.24 1.69
C GLN A 29 -7.35 11.14 2.19
N ARG A 30 -7.78 10.33 3.16
CA ARG A 30 -7.00 9.19 3.65
C ARG A 30 -6.91 8.07 2.60
N CYS A 31 -8.02 7.75 1.96
CA CYS A 31 -8.05 6.75 0.90
C CYS A 31 -7.27 7.19 -0.34
N THR A 32 -7.11 8.48 -0.59
CA THR A 32 -6.17 8.99 -1.62
C THR A 32 -4.76 8.51 -1.31
N GLY A 33 -4.28 8.73 -0.10
CA GLY A 33 -2.97 8.21 0.33
C GLY A 33 -2.89 6.69 0.29
N LEU A 34 -3.95 6.01 0.76
CA LEU A 34 -4.01 4.56 0.81
C LEU A 34 -3.97 3.92 -0.59
N TYR A 35 -4.85 4.31 -1.49
CA TYR A 35 -4.99 3.63 -2.79
C TYR A 35 -3.93 4.10 -3.79
N VAL A 36 -3.72 5.41 -3.97
CA VAL A 36 -2.67 5.91 -4.86
C VAL A 36 -1.29 5.56 -4.32
N GLY A 37 -1.08 5.73 -3.00
CA GLY A 37 0.14 5.30 -2.31
C GLY A 37 0.34 3.79 -2.36
N GLY A 38 -0.74 3.01 -2.35
CA GLY A 38 -0.71 1.56 -2.49
C GLY A 38 -0.19 1.12 -3.86
N PHE A 39 -0.70 1.70 -4.93
CA PHE A 39 -0.18 1.46 -6.28
C PHE A 39 1.32 1.80 -6.36
N TYR A 40 1.69 2.98 -5.84
CA TYR A 40 3.09 3.39 -5.79
C TYR A 40 3.95 2.41 -4.99
N ALA A 41 3.51 1.98 -3.83
CA ALA A 41 4.23 1.00 -2.99
C ALA A 41 4.41 -0.35 -3.71
N VAL A 42 3.42 -0.82 -4.46
CA VAL A 42 3.52 -2.03 -5.30
C VAL A 42 4.60 -1.86 -6.37
N LEU A 43 4.64 -0.71 -7.05
CA LEU A 43 5.71 -0.41 -8.01
C LEU A 43 7.09 -0.42 -7.36
N LEU A 44 7.23 0.20 -6.18
CA LEU A 44 8.50 0.20 -5.45
C LEU A 44 8.95 -1.22 -5.09
N MET A 45 8.03 -2.06 -4.59
CA MET A 45 8.34 -3.45 -4.26
C MET A 45 8.72 -4.26 -5.49
N ALA A 46 8.06 -4.02 -6.64
CA ALA A 46 8.37 -4.70 -7.90
C ALA A 46 9.75 -4.29 -8.46
N LEU A 47 10.09 -3.00 -8.38
CA LEU A 47 11.33 -2.44 -8.93
C LEU A 47 12.56 -2.72 -8.06
N PHE A 48 12.45 -2.48 -6.75
CA PHE A 48 13.59 -2.52 -5.85
C PHE A 48 13.79 -3.89 -5.19
N ARG A 49 12.71 -4.62 -4.92
CA ARG A 49 12.73 -5.93 -4.24
C ARG A 49 13.69 -5.93 -3.04
N PRO A 50 13.48 -5.05 -2.05
CA PRO A 50 14.40 -4.90 -0.93
C PRO A 50 14.54 -6.25 -0.20
N ALA A 51 15.77 -6.60 0.18
CA ALA A 51 16.00 -7.82 0.93
C ALA A 51 15.29 -7.74 2.30
N PRO A 52 14.53 -8.77 2.68
CA PRO A 52 13.81 -8.77 3.96
C PRO A 52 14.81 -8.71 5.12
N SER A 53 14.65 -7.73 5.99
CA SER A 53 15.45 -7.58 7.20
C SER A 53 14.54 -7.24 8.39
N LEU A 54 14.97 -7.58 9.60
CA LEU A 54 14.22 -7.28 10.81
C LEU A 54 14.00 -5.77 10.99
N ARG A 55 15.00 -4.95 10.60
CA ARG A 55 14.90 -3.48 10.66
C ARG A 55 13.82 -2.96 9.71
N LEU A 56 13.81 -3.41 8.47
CA LEU A 56 12.77 -3.04 7.50
C LEU A 56 11.40 -3.49 7.97
N LEU A 57 11.28 -4.72 8.46
CA LEU A 57 10.02 -5.23 9.00
C LEU A 57 9.52 -4.35 10.16
N ALA A 58 10.39 -4.03 11.13
CA ALA A 58 10.03 -3.18 12.26
C ALA A 58 9.54 -1.79 11.81
N ILE A 59 10.23 -1.15 10.87
CA ILE A 59 9.81 0.14 10.30
C ILE A 59 8.41 0.02 9.68
N HIS A 60 8.18 -0.99 8.84
CA HIS A 60 6.88 -1.15 8.17
C HIS A 60 5.76 -1.52 9.13
N LEU A 61 6.04 -2.26 10.21
CA LEU A 61 5.06 -2.49 11.29
C LEU A 61 4.70 -1.19 12.01
N VAL A 62 5.66 -0.30 12.27
CA VAL A 62 5.37 1.03 12.83
C VAL A 62 4.46 1.82 11.88
N LEU A 63 4.71 1.75 10.56
CA LEU A 63 3.85 2.40 9.55
C LEU A 63 2.42 1.83 9.54
N LEU A 64 2.22 0.57 9.90
CA LEU A 64 0.89 -0.01 10.06
C LEU A 64 0.23 0.44 11.37
N VAL A 65 0.95 0.32 12.50
CA VAL A 65 0.41 0.61 13.83
C VAL A 65 0.03 2.07 13.99
N GLN A 66 0.72 3.01 13.31
CA GLN A 66 0.37 4.43 13.33
C GLN A 66 -1.07 4.69 12.87
N MET A 67 -1.66 3.79 12.07
CA MET A 67 -3.06 3.94 11.66
C MET A 67 -4.04 3.81 12.84
N VAL A 68 -3.67 3.16 13.93
CA VAL A 68 -4.56 3.01 15.11
C VAL A 68 -4.97 4.37 15.67
N PRO A 69 -4.06 5.26 16.13
CA PRO A 69 -4.45 6.56 16.65
C PRO A 69 -5.10 7.47 15.60
N PHE A 70 -4.66 7.37 14.35
CA PHE A 70 -5.18 8.19 13.26
C PHE A 70 -6.49 7.64 12.68
N GLY A 71 -6.65 6.33 12.61
CA GLY A 71 -7.85 5.67 12.10
C GLY A 71 -9.05 5.83 13.02
N TYR A 72 -8.83 5.70 14.32
CA TYR A 72 -9.86 5.89 15.35
C TYR A 72 -10.11 7.37 15.71
N HIS A 73 -9.54 8.31 14.96
CA HIS A 73 -9.72 9.75 15.20
C HIS A 73 -9.29 10.24 16.60
N LEU A 74 -8.38 9.54 17.24
CA LEU A 74 -7.83 9.95 18.55
C LEU A 74 -6.98 11.21 18.47
N VAL A 75 -6.53 11.56 17.25
CA VAL A 75 -5.75 12.77 16.95
C VAL A 75 -6.49 13.57 15.89
N ALA A 76 -6.62 14.88 16.11
CA ALA A 76 -7.18 15.81 15.13
C ALA A 76 -6.30 15.83 13.86
N GLN A 77 -6.93 15.69 12.67
CA GLN A 77 -6.22 15.55 11.42
C GLN A 77 -6.74 16.50 10.36
N GLY A 78 -5.84 17.30 9.81
CA GLY A 78 -6.07 18.04 8.57
C GLY A 78 -5.94 17.14 7.33
N ALA A 79 -6.30 17.67 6.17
CA ALA A 79 -6.32 16.97 4.89
C ALA A 79 -4.96 16.34 4.53
N ILE A 80 -3.88 17.08 4.70
CA ILE A 80 -2.51 16.61 4.41
C ILE A 80 -2.16 15.43 5.29
N LEU A 81 -2.39 15.54 6.61
CA LEU A 81 -2.04 14.48 7.55
C LEU A 81 -2.82 13.19 7.28
N ARG A 82 -4.11 13.30 6.90
CA ARG A 82 -4.91 12.14 6.47
C ARG A 82 -4.30 11.44 5.27
N THR A 83 -3.87 12.19 4.25
CA THR A 83 -3.26 11.64 3.04
C THR A 83 -1.91 11.00 3.35
N VAL A 84 -1.06 11.67 4.12
CA VAL A 84 0.27 11.15 4.51
C VAL A 84 0.13 9.86 5.33
N THR A 85 -0.74 9.84 6.34
CA THR A 85 -0.94 8.63 7.16
C THR A 85 -1.52 7.47 6.35
N GLY A 86 -2.41 7.76 5.38
CA GLY A 86 -2.91 6.77 4.43
C GLY A 86 -1.79 6.19 3.56
N GLN A 87 -0.90 7.03 3.03
CA GLN A 87 0.21 6.58 2.19
C GLN A 87 1.27 5.80 2.99
N LEU A 88 1.61 6.23 4.19
CA LEU A 88 2.52 5.50 5.07
C LEU A 88 1.96 4.11 5.43
N PHE A 89 0.68 4.03 5.73
CA PHE A 89 0.00 2.75 5.96
C PHE A 89 0.05 1.86 4.72
N ALA A 90 -0.16 2.42 3.51
CA ALA A 90 -0.07 1.71 2.25
C ALA A 90 1.31 1.09 2.04
N ILE A 91 2.39 1.85 2.30
CA ILE A 91 3.77 1.38 2.19
C ILE A 91 4.00 0.22 3.17
N GLY A 92 3.56 0.35 4.42
CA GLY A 92 3.66 -0.71 5.43
C GLY A 92 2.90 -1.97 5.03
N LEU A 93 1.66 -1.83 4.59
CA LEU A 93 0.78 -2.93 4.21
C LEU A 93 1.32 -3.69 3.00
N VAL A 94 1.69 -2.98 1.93
CA VAL A 94 2.23 -3.60 0.71
C VAL A 94 3.52 -4.34 1.02
N TYR A 95 4.43 -3.77 1.81
CA TYR A 95 5.65 -4.48 2.22
C TYR A 95 5.32 -5.81 2.91
N CYS A 96 4.41 -5.81 3.88
CA CYS A 96 4.01 -7.03 4.59
C CYS A 96 3.34 -8.06 3.67
N LEU A 97 2.49 -7.61 2.73
CA LEU A 97 1.85 -8.49 1.75
C LEU A 97 2.85 -9.08 0.74
N PHE A 98 3.94 -8.38 0.43
CA PHE A 98 5.02 -8.87 -0.42
C PHE A 98 6.05 -9.76 0.29
N LEU A 99 6.04 -9.82 1.62
CA LEU A 99 6.84 -10.81 2.39
C LEU A 99 6.34 -12.24 2.14
N ASN A 100 5.92 -12.49 0.94
CA ASN A 100 5.17 -13.62 0.47
C ASN A 100 5.88 -14.95 0.75
N PRO A 101 5.16 -15.89 1.38
CA PRO A 101 5.62 -17.26 1.54
C PRO A 101 5.97 -17.97 0.22
N LEU A 102 5.44 -17.53 -0.94
CA LEU A 102 5.78 -18.08 -2.25
C LEU A 102 7.28 -17.97 -2.61
N ALA A 103 7.97 -16.94 -2.18
CA ALA A 103 9.41 -16.80 -2.41
C ALA A 103 10.20 -17.91 -1.71
N LYS A 104 9.76 -18.34 -0.52
CA LYS A 104 10.32 -19.51 0.19
C LYS A 104 10.00 -20.83 -0.50
N LEU A 105 8.80 -20.97 -1.06
CA LEU A 105 8.40 -22.18 -1.79
C LEU A 105 9.19 -22.38 -3.09
N LYS A 106 9.54 -21.29 -3.78
CA LYS A 106 10.33 -21.32 -5.01
C LYS A 106 11.83 -21.46 -4.80
N GLY A 107 12.31 -21.44 -3.54
CA GLY A 107 13.74 -21.48 -3.24
C GLY A 107 14.54 -20.30 -3.80
N GLU A 108 13.88 -19.21 -4.12
CA GLU A 108 14.52 -18.00 -4.63
C GLU A 108 15.47 -17.43 -3.57
N ARG A 109 16.77 -17.46 -3.85
CA ARG A 109 17.76 -16.80 -3.00
C ARG A 109 17.55 -15.29 -3.04
N PRO A 110 17.55 -14.60 -1.89
CA PRO A 110 17.46 -13.16 -1.87
C PRO A 110 18.59 -12.58 -2.74
N SER A 111 18.26 -11.65 -3.62
CA SER A 111 19.26 -10.94 -4.43
C SER A 111 20.32 -10.34 -3.51
N LEU A 112 21.60 -10.64 -3.75
CA LEU A 112 22.75 -10.13 -2.97
C LEU A 112 22.86 -8.60 -3.04
N ARG A 113 22.19 -7.93 -3.96
CA ARG A 113 22.21 -6.48 -4.12
C ARG A 113 21.24 -5.85 -3.12
N ASN A 114 21.77 -5.29 -2.03
CA ASN A 114 20.98 -4.56 -1.05
C ASN A 114 20.41 -3.26 -1.66
N ARG A 115 19.12 -3.28 -2.04
CA ARG A 115 18.40 -2.13 -2.59
C ARG A 115 17.49 -1.44 -1.56
N SER A 116 17.73 -1.68 -0.27
CA SER A 116 16.88 -1.13 0.79
C SER A 116 16.97 0.39 0.89
N LEU A 117 18.16 0.97 0.70
CA LEU A 117 18.33 2.42 0.74
C LEU A 117 17.59 3.13 -0.42
N PRO A 118 17.81 2.76 -1.70
CA PRO A 118 17.07 3.40 -2.79
C PRO A 118 15.55 3.17 -2.68
N TYR A 119 15.11 2.02 -2.17
CA TYR A 119 13.70 1.77 -1.85
C TYR A 119 13.18 2.77 -0.81
N ALA A 120 13.90 2.96 0.32
CA ALA A 120 13.48 3.87 1.37
C ALA A 120 13.43 5.33 0.89
N LEU A 121 14.44 5.78 0.14
CA LEU A 121 14.48 7.12 -0.45
C LEU A 121 13.32 7.35 -1.42
N ALA A 122 13.05 6.37 -2.29
CA ALA A 122 11.92 6.45 -3.20
C ALA A 122 10.57 6.46 -2.44
N ALA A 123 10.41 5.62 -1.41
CA ALA A 123 9.21 5.60 -0.59
C ALA A 123 8.95 6.96 0.07
N LEU A 124 9.97 7.60 0.61
CA LEU A 124 9.87 8.95 1.18
C LEU A 124 9.57 10.02 0.12
N ALA A 125 10.17 9.93 -1.07
CA ALA A 125 9.94 10.88 -2.16
C ALA A 125 8.49 10.84 -2.69
N GLY A 126 7.80 9.71 -2.58
CA GLY A 126 6.41 9.57 -2.97
C GLY A 126 5.44 10.41 -2.14
N LEU A 127 5.79 10.75 -0.89
CA LEU A 127 4.94 11.58 -0.02
C LEU A 127 4.77 13.00 -0.58
N PRO A 128 5.84 13.79 -0.77
CA PRO A 128 5.72 15.12 -1.34
C PRO A 128 5.21 15.08 -2.80
N ALA A 129 5.59 14.06 -3.58
CA ALA A 129 5.14 13.94 -4.96
C ALA A 129 3.61 13.85 -5.07
N LEU A 130 2.96 13.03 -4.24
CA LEU A 130 1.51 12.92 -4.20
C LEU A 130 0.87 14.24 -3.75
N LEU A 131 1.39 14.87 -2.70
CA LEU A 131 0.86 16.14 -2.20
C LEU A 131 0.99 17.26 -3.24
N LEU A 132 2.11 17.35 -3.94
CA LEU A 132 2.31 18.31 -5.02
C LEU A 132 1.34 18.05 -6.18
N ALA A 133 1.13 16.78 -6.56
CA ALA A 133 0.17 16.42 -7.59
C ALA A 133 -1.27 16.82 -7.22
N ILE A 134 -1.64 16.70 -5.94
CA ILE A 134 -2.96 17.12 -5.43
C ILE A 134 -3.07 18.66 -5.44
N GLN A 135 -2.03 19.36 -4.96
CA GLN A 135 -2.06 20.80 -4.74
C GLN A 135 -2.02 21.60 -6.05
N PHE A 136 -1.19 21.14 -6.99
CA PHE A 136 -0.90 21.88 -8.24
C PHE A 136 -1.46 21.18 -9.49
N GLY A 137 -2.11 20.03 -9.34
CA GLY A 137 -2.66 19.26 -10.44
C GLY A 137 -3.91 19.87 -11.03
N GLY A 138 -4.07 19.68 -12.35
CA GLY A 138 -5.28 20.04 -13.08
C GLY A 138 -6.28 18.87 -13.16
N PRO A 139 -7.37 19.03 -13.96
CA PRO A 139 -8.41 17.99 -14.13
C PRO A 139 -7.84 16.66 -14.66
N ILE A 140 -6.83 16.71 -15.51
CA ILE A 140 -6.15 15.49 -16.01
C ILE A 140 -5.47 14.76 -14.84
N THR A 141 -4.81 15.49 -13.96
CA THR A 141 -4.17 14.92 -12.76
C THR A 141 -5.22 14.24 -11.86
N ALA A 142 -6.39 14.83 -11.67
CA ALA A 142 -7.48 14.22 -10.92
C ALA A 142 -7.87 12.85 -11.50
N ARG A 143 -8.04 12.76 -12.81
CA ARG A 143 -8.37 11.50 -13.50
C ARG A 143 -7.26 10.47 -13.39
N VAL A 144 -6.00 10.89 -13.55
CA VAL A 144 -4.84 10.01 -13.35
C VAL A 144 -4.81 9.47 -11.93
N LEU A 145 -4.97 10.32 -10.90
CA LEU A 145 -5.01 9.90 -9.50
C LEU A 145 -6.17 8.93 -9.23
N ALA A 146 -7.34 9.17 -9.83
CA ALA A 146 -8.48 8.25 -9.71
C ALA A 146 -8.19 6.86 -10.29
N VAL A 147 -7.57 6.81 -11.48
CA VAL A 147 -7.15 5.54 -12.12
C VAL A 147 -6.06 4.84 -11.30
N LEU A 148 -5.04 5.57 -10.83
CA LEU A 148 -4.00 5.02 -9.97
C LEU A 148 -4.58 4.48 -8.65
N GLY A 149 -5.57 5.17 -8.08
CA GLY A 149 -6.29 4.71 -6.90
C GLY A 149 -7.04 3.42 -7.14
N LEU A 150 -7.72 3.29 -8.29
CA LEU A 150 -8.38 2.04 -8.68
C LEU A 150 -7.38 0.90 -8.87
N ALA A 151 -6.25 1.17 -9.53
CA ALA A 151 -5.19 0.18 -9.70
C ALA A 151 -4.58 -0.27 -8.35
N GLY A 152 -4.43 0.66 -7.40
CA GLY A 152 -3.99 0.36 -6.03
C GLY A 152 -4.98 -0.52 -5.27
N LEU A 153 -6.27 -0.22 -5.34
CA LEU A 153 -7.32 -1.06 -4.74
C LEU A 153 -7.30 -2.47 -5.35
N ALA A 154 -7.23 -2.59 -6.68
CA ALA A 154 -7.13 -3.87 -7.36
C ALA A 154 -5.87 -4.66 -6.92
N ALA A 155 -4.73 -3.98 -6.80
CA ALA A 155 -3.50 -4.59 -6.32
C ALA A 155 -3.63 -5.13 -4.89
N TYR A 156 -4.30 -4.43 -3.99
CA TYR A 156 -4.59 -4.94 -2.64
C TYR A 156 -5.42 -6.22 -2.67
N VAL A 157 -6.48 -6.24 -3.47
CA VAL A 157 -7.35 -7.43 -3.61
C VAL A 157 -6.53 -8.62 -4.12
N VAL A 158 -5.73 -8.42 -5.15
CA VAL A 158 -4.87 -9.48 -5.72
C VAL A 158 -3.83 -9.97 -4.71
N LEU A 159 -3.14 -9.06 -4.02
CA LEU A 159 -2.13 -9.43 -3.03
C LEU A 159 -2.75 -10.13 -1.81
N ALA A 160 -3.90 -9.67 -1.34
CA ALA A 160 -4.61 -10.31 -0.24
C ALA A 160 -5.08 -11.71 -0.63
N ALA A 161 -5.70 -11.87 -1.81
CA ALA A 161 -6.12 -13.17 -2.33
C ALA A 161 -4.94 -14.14 -2.49
N ALA A 162 -3.83 -13.66 -3.05
CA ALA A 162 -2.60 -14.46 -3.17
C ALA A 162 -2.08 -14.94 -1.81
N ASN A 163 -2.08 -14.09 -0.79
CA ASN A 163 -1.67 -14.47 0.56
C ASN A 163 -2.65 -15.46 1.21
N LEU A 164 -3.96 -15.25 1.06
CA LEU A 164 -4.99 -16.16 1.58
C LEU A 164 -4.88 -17.58 1.00
N ILE A 165 -4.47 -17.70 -0.26
CA ILE A 165 -4.27 -19.02 -0.91
C ILE A 165 -2.94 -19.63 -0.48
N THR A 166 -1.87 -18.86 -0.41
CA THR A 166 -0.51 -19.40 -0.22
C THR A 166 -0.19 -19.74 1.23
N LEU A 167 -0.72 -19.02 2.21
CA LEU A 167 -0.47 -19.29 3.63
C LEU A 167 -0.95 -20.68 4.09
N PRO A 168 -2.19 -21.12 3.78
CA PRO A 168 -2.66 -22.46 4.12
C PRO A 168 -1.84 -23.55 3.44
N LEU A 169 -1.49 -23.36 2.15
CA LEU A 169 -0.67 -24.33 1.41
C LEU A 169 0.70 -24.52 2.06
N LEU A 170 1.31 -23.43 2.51
CA LEU A 170 2.61 -23.48 3.19
C LEU A 170 2.51 -24.18 4.54
N ALA A 171 1.49 -23.85 5.33
CA ALA A 171 1.23 -24.50 6.61
C ALA A 171 1.04 -26.00 6.46
N TRP A 172 0.29 -26.43 5.45
CA TRP A 172 0.08 -27.83 5.14
C TRP A 172 1.37 -28.55 4.70
N GLN A 173 2.21 -27.92 3.86
CA GLN A 173 3.50 -28.49 3.46
C GLN A 173 4.46 -28.65 4.65
N MET A 174 4.51 -27.65 5.54
CA MET A 174 5.32 -27.74 6.76
C MET A 174 4.83 -28.83 7.71
N ALA A 175 3.51 -29.01 7.84
CA ALA A 175 2.95 -30.09 8.66
C ALA A 175 3.31 -31.47 8.10
N ARG A 176 3.22 -31.65 6.77
CA ARG A 176 3.64 -32.91 6.11
C ARG A 176 5.12 -33.20 6.28
N ALA A 177 5.99 -32.20 6.09
CA ALA A 177 7.43 -32.40 6.26
C ALA A 177 7.81 -32.81 7.69
N ARG A 178 7.12 -32.30 8.70
CA ARG A 178 7.30 -32.74 10.10
C ARG A 178 6.85 -34.16 10.33
N ALA A 179 5.72 -34.57 9.75
CA ALA A 179 5.21 -35.94 9.90
C ALA A 179 6.10 -36.99 9.24
N SER A 180 6.83 -36.64 8.18
CA SER A 180 7.75 -37.57 7.47
C SER A 180 9.14 -37.67 8.13
N SER A 181 9.45 -36.81 9.11
CA SER A 181 10.72 -36.82 9.84
C SER A 181 10.68 -37.55 11.18
N GLN A 182 9.49 -38.04 11.56
CA GLN A 182 9.26 -38.94 12.72
C GLN A 182 9.16 -40.37 12.29
#